data_a2881cdb3c941f14c1d61a5fc2931db8
#
_entry.id   a2881cdb3c941f14c1d61a5fc2931db8
#
_cell.length_a   1.000
_cell.length_b   1.000
_cell.length_c   1.000
_cell.angle_alpha   90.00
_cell.angle_beta   90.00
_cell.angle_gamma   90.00
#
_symmetry.space_group_name_H-M   'P 1'
#
loop_
_entity.id
_entity.type
_entity.pdbx_description
1 polymer ?
#
loop_
_entity_poly.entity_id
_entity_poly.type
_entity_poly.pdbx_seq_one_letter_code
_entity_poly.pdbx_strand_id
1 'polypeptide(L)'
;MTQKKIEDKSLRMTILVNFIIVIAGIWIFSVTKIQALFLDCFFSIVSLISAIVGMILAGLSRKKTKRHPEGLYFLEPFYAIIESIIIFIVLGQSLFETGVSAYKYFVNGVGEAMNTTSVLPYTISMVILCFGIGYYNKMQNRKMNGISTMLETESKSNFIDGIQSLGIGVAILLLFIVKKDGMFGFLHYTGDFFITLCIVIFSIKEPFEILKQGFNELTGGIVIDENIRKEIIDIADRDFSGLLNKKKYEVYKVGMHIKLDVMISDKLNEEKIAKIIELKENVKKEIRKKYQSVEINCIVSVFVVLISYYRDILQ
;
A
#
# COMPACT_ATOMS: atom_id res chain seq x y z
N MET A 1 -11.89 -27.62 3.38
CA MET A 1 -11.95 -26.33 4.13
C MET A 1 -12.24 -25.28 3.06
N THR A 2 -13.24 -24.42 3.22
CA THR A 2 -13.53 -23.37 2.21
C THR A 2 -12.39 -22.36 2.19
N GLN A 3 -12.04 -21.82 1.02
CA GLN A 3 -10.96 -20.82 0.84
C GLN A 3 -11.05 -19.70 1.87
N LYS A 4 -12.27 -19.17 2.10
CA LYS A 4 -12.53 -18.13 3.10
C LYS A 4 -12.13 -18.55 4.54
N LYS A 5 -12.34 -19.81 4.94
CA LYS A 5 -11.91 -20.28 6.27
C LYS A 5 -10.38 -20.35 6.40
N ILE A 6 -9.67 -20.64 5.31
CA ILE A 6 -8.21 -20.67 5.28
C ILE A 6 -7.69 -19.22 5.43
N GLU A 7 -8.25 -18.30 4.66
CA GLU A 7 -7.91 -16.87 4.71
C GLU A 7 -8.14 -16.28 6.11
N ASP A 8 -9.35 -16.42 6.66
CA ASP A 8 -9.70 -15.91 8.00
C ASP A 8 -8.78 -16.47 9.09
N LYS A 9 -8.45 -17.77 9.02
CA LYS A 9 -7.53 -18.39 9.98
C LYS A 9 -6.13 -17.83 9.87
N SER A 10 -5.65 -17.64 8.63
CA SER A 10 -4.30 -17.12 8.39
C SER A 10 -4.18 -15.66 8.84
N LEU A 11 -5.17 -14.82 8.53
CA LEU A 11 -5.20 -13.42 8.97
C LEU A 11 -5.24 -13.29 10.49
N ARG A 12 -6.03 -14.11 11.19
CA ARG A 12 -6.03 -14.12 12.67
C ARG A 12 -4.67 -14.51 13.23
N MET A 13 -4.00 -15.48 12.61
CA MET A 13 -2.64 -15.88 13.03
C MET A 13 -1.64 -14.76 12.81
N THR A 14 -1.72 -14.06 11.66
CA THR A 14 -0.90 -12.90 11.36
C THR A 14 -1.11 -11.77 12.38
N ILE A 15 -2.36 -11.42 12.69
CA ILE A 15 -2.68 -10.39 13.68
C ILE A 15 -2.09 -10.76 15.05
N LEU A 16 -2.21 -12.03 15.47
CA LEU A 16 -1.67 -12.46 16.74
C LEU A 16 -0.13 -12.38 16.78
N VAL A 17 0.55 -12.81 15.72
CA VAL A 17 2.00 -12.73 15.63
C VAL A 17 2.46 -11.28 15.57
N ASN A 18 1.83 -10.42 14.75
CA ASN A 18 2.16 -9.00 14.68
C ASN A 18 1.91 -8.29 16.02
N PHE A 19 0.90 -8.67 16.77
CA PHE A 19 0.69 -8.15 18.13
C PHE A 19 1.85 -8.50 19.08
N ILE A 20 2.36 -9.74 19.01
CA ILE A 20 3.53 -10.17 19.79
C ILE A 20 4.77 -9.37 19.37
N ILE A 21 4.96 -9.16 18.07
CA ILE A 21 6.04 -8.37 17.48
C ILE A 21 6.02 -6.94 18.03
N VAL A 22 4.86 -6.30 18.03
CA VAL A 22 4.68 -4.93 18.55
C VAL A 22 5.04 -4.85 20.04
N ILE A 23 4.56 -5.79 20.86
CA ILE A 23 4.90 -5.80 22.31
C ILE A 23 6.40 -5.98 22.50
N ALA A 24 7.03 -6.89 21.79
CA ALA A 24 8.47 -7.12 21.85
C ALA A 24 9.25 -5.87 21.39
N GLY A 25 8.78 -5.19 20.34
CA GLY A 25 9.37 -3.93 19.83
C GLY A 25 9.29 -2.79 20.84
N ILE A 26 8.14 -2.59 21.47
CA ILE A 26 7.99 -1.56 22.54
C ILE A 26 8.93 -1.88 23.71
N TRP A 27 9.01 -3.14 24.11
CA TRP A 27 9.88 -3.56 25.20
C TRP A 27 11.35 -3.29 24.90
N ILE A 28 11.85 -3.73 23.73
CA ILE A 28 13.27 -3.54 23.38
C ILE A 28 13.63 -2.07 23.22
N PHE A 29 12.76 -1.25 22.59
CA PHE A 29 12.99 0.20 22.51
C PHE A 29 13.04 0.84 23.89
N SER A 30 12.17 0.45 24.82
CA SER A 30 12.15 0.96 26.19
C SER A 30 13.47 0.71 26.94
N VAL A 31 14.13 -0.42 26.65
CA VAL A 31 15.39 -0.82 27.28
C VAL A 31 16.62 -0.20 26.59
N THR A 32 16.61 -0.14 25.25
CA THR A 32 17.79 0.25 24.46
C THR A 32 17.82 1.73 24.10
N LYS A 33 16.64 2.35 23.93
CA LYS A 33 16.45 3.73 23.41
C LYS A 33 17.04 3.96 22.01
N ILE A 34 17.26 2.88 21.24
CA ILE A 34 17.81 2.95 19.88
C ILE A 34 16.68 3.33 18.91
N GLN A 35 16.83 4.43 18.18
CA GLN A 35 15.81 4.97 17.28
C GLN A 35 15.55 4.05 16.07
N ALA A 36 16.56 3.33 15.61
CA ALA A 36 16.38 2.32 14.57
C ALA A 36 15.37 1.22 14.99
N LEU A 37 15.41 0.78 16.27
CA LEU A 37 14.44 -0.19 16.80
C LEU A 37 13.07 0.44 17.05
N PHE A 38 13.03 1.74 17.37
CA PHE A 38 11.78 2.48 17.44
C PHE A 38 11.06 2.48 16.08
N LEU A 39 11.79 2.76 14.99
CA LEU A 39 11.21 2.74 13.64
C LEU A 39 10.72 1.36 13.25
N ASP A 40 11.48 0.29 13.50
CA ASP A 40 11.08 -1.09 13.24
C ASP A 40 9.77 -1.43 13.97
N CYS A 41 9.69 -1.10 15.27
CA CYS A 41 8.46 -1.23 16.05
C CYS A 41 7.31 -0.38 15.53
N PHE A 42 7.58 0.88 15.16
CA PHE A 42 6.59 1.81 14.68
C PHE A 42 5.95 1.33 13.37
N PHE A 43 6.74 0.84 12.42
CA PHE A 43 6.20 0.25 11.18
C PHE A 43 5.30 -0.96 11.47
N SER A 44 5.69 -1.83 12.40
CA SER A 44 4.85 -2.97 12.81
C SER A 44 3.52 -2.51 13.45
N ILE A 45 3.53 -1.43 14.25
CA ILE A 45 2.31 -0.82 14.80
C ILE A 45 1.43 -0.26 13.69
N VAL A 46 2.01 0.49 12.75
CA VAL A 46 1.28 1.06 11.61
C VAL A 46 0.62 -0.05 10.80
N SER A 47 1.37 -1.10 10.43
CA SER A 47 0.82 -2.25 9.69
C SER A 47 -0.36 -2.91 10.42
N LEU A 48 -0.26 -3.10 11.74
CA LEU A 48 -1.34 -3.67 12.54
C LEU A 48 -2.58 -2.78 12.56
N ILE A 49 -2.40 -1.46 12.75
CA ILE A 49 -3.50 -0.48 12.75
C ILE A 49 -4.14 -0.43 11.37
N SER A 50 -3.32 -0.38 10.30
CA SER A 50 -3.80 -0.32 8.91
C SER A 50 -4.63 -1.54 8.53
N ALA A 51 -4.23 -2.74 8.97
CA ALA A 51 -5.02 -3.95 8.77
C ALA A 51 -6.41 -3.86 9.44
N ILE A 52 -6.47 -3.33 10.67
CA ILE A 52 -7.73 -3.16 11.42
C ILE A 52 -8.61 -2.08 10.76
N VAL A 53 -8.03 -0.92 10.47
CA VAL A 53 -8.73 0.20 9.84
C VAL A 53 -9.20 -0.19 8.44
N GLY A 54 -8.37 -0.89 7.65
CA GLY A 54 -8.73 -1.40 6.33
C GLY A 54 -9.97 -2.30 6.37
N MET A 55 -10.07 -3.22 7.34
CA MET A 55 -11.28 -4.04 7.53
C MET A 55 -12.53 -3.19 7.83
N ILE A 56 -12.40 -2.17 8.68
CA ILE A 56 -13.50 -1.26 9.03
C ILE A 56 -13.91 -0.44 7.81
N LEU A 57 -12.95 0.15 7.10
CA LEU A 57 -13.20 0.97 5.92
C LEU A 57 -13.82 0.17 4.78
N ALA A 58 -13.38 -1.08 4.54
CA ALA A 58 -14.01 -1.96 3.54
C ALA A 58 -15.50 -2.20 3.80
N GLY A 59 -15.94 -2.15 5.07
CA GLY A 59 -17.35 -2.22 5.43
C GLY A 59 -18.10 -0.88 5.28
N LEU A 60 -17.43 0.23 5.59
CA LEU A 60 -18.00 1.58 5.55
C LEU A 60 -18.05 2.16 4.14
N SER A 61 -17.03 1.94 3.34
CA SER A 61 -16.87 2.50 1.99
C SER A 61 -18.04 2.18 1.05
N ARG A 62 -18.68 1.03 1.26
CA ARG A 62 -19.86 0.59 0.48
C ARG A 62 -21.18 1.25 0.91
N LYS A 63 -21.21 1.94 2.06
CA LYS A 63 -22.45 2.56 2.53
C LYS A 63 -22.78 3.79 1.70
N LYS A 64 -23.95 3.74 1.06
CA LYS A 64 -24.51 4.84 0.30
C LYS A 64 -25.24 5.78 1.22
N THR A 65 -25.01 7.07 1.06
CA THR A 65 -25.72 8.13 1.79
C THR A 65 -26.36 9.11 0.80
N LYS A 66 -27.28 9.95 1.26
CA LYS A 66 -27.88 10.98 0.41
C LYS A 66 -26.83 11.95 -0.19
N ARG A 67 -25.72 12.18 0.51
CA ARG A 67 -24.63 13.04 0.06
C ARG A 67 -23.59 12.29 -0.82
N HIS A 68 -23.48 10.99 -0.63
CA HIS A 68 -22.53 10.12 -1.36
C HIS A 68 -23.28 8.91 -1.92
N PRO A 69 -24.01 9.09 -3.04
CA PRO A 69 -24.84 8.04 -3.63
C PRO A 69 -24.02 6.87 -4.21
N GLU A 70 -22.78 7.12 -4.59
CA GLU A 70 -21.83 6.09 -5.09
C GLU A 70 -21.23 5.26 -3.95
N GLY A 71 -21.17 5.81 -2.73
CA GLY A 71 -20.55 5.21 -1.53
C GLY A 71 -19.49 6.12 -0.91
N LEU A 72 -18.90 5.68 0.19
CA LEU A 72 -17.88 6.43 0.94
C LEU A 72 -16.46 5.94 0.60
N TYR A 73 -16.21 5.57 -0.66
CA TYR A 73 -14.92 5.01 -1.09
C TYR A 73 -13.73 5.95 -0.91
N PHE A 74 -13.98 7.26 -0.86
CA PHE A 74 -12.94 8.27 -0.60
C PHE A 74 -12.27 8.14 0.77
N LEU A 75 -12.91 7.45 1.72
CA LEU A 75 -12.33 7.24 3.06
C LEU A 75 -11.03 6.43 3.02
N GLU A 76 -10.90 5.49 2.07
CA GLU A 76 -9.71 4.65 1.94
C GLU A 76 -8.47 5.48 1.52
N PRO A 77 -8.48 6.21 0.39
CA PRO A 77 -7.35 7.04 0.02
C PRO A 77 -7.11 8.21 0.99
N PHE A 78 -8.16 8.72 1.64
CA PHE A 78 -8.01 9.73 2.69
C PHE A 78 -7.24 9.20 3.91
N TYR A 79 -7.56 7.99 4.36
CA TYR A 79 -6.82 7.32 5.42
C TYR A 79 -5.36 7.07 5.01
N ALA A 80 -5.13 6.57 3.80
CA ALA A 80 -3.78 6.31 3.29
C ALA A 80 -2.90 7.59 3.24
N ILE A 81 -3.48 8.73 2.92
CA ILE A 81 -2.79 10.04 2.98
C ILE A 81 -2.39 10.38 4.42
N ILE A 82 -3.33 10.26 5.36
CA ILE A 82 -3.05 10.56 6.78
C ILE A 82 -1.95 9.64 7.31
N GLU A 83 -2.05 8.35 7.03
CA GLU A 83 -1.04 7.35 7.41
C GLU A 83 0.33 7.69 6.86
N SER A 84 0.42 8.02 5.57
CA SER A 84 1.68 8.42 4.93
C SER A 84 2.30 9.66 5.57
N ILE A 85 1.48 10.67 5.91
CA ILE A 85 1.95 11.89 6.58
C ILE A 85 2.51 11.55 7.97
N ILE A 86 1.83 10.70 8.73
CA ILE A 86 2.31 10.25 10.06
C ILE A 86 3.65 9.54 9.93
N ILE A 87 3.80 8.65 8.94
CA ILE A 87 5.07 7.96 8.68
C ILE A 87 6.19 8.97 8.36
N PHE A 88 5.95 9.98 7.50
CA PHE A 88 6.94 11.01 7.21
C PHE A 88 7.36 11.80 8.44
N ILE A 89 6.41 12.17 9.31
CA ILE A 89 6.72 12.89 10.55
C ILE A 89 7.63 12.05 11.45
N VAL A 90 7.31 10.76 11.61
CA VAL A 90 8.09 9.86 12.48
C VAL A 90 9.47 9.58 11.91
N LEU A 91 9.60 9.35 10.60
CA LEU A 91 10.89 9.21 9.93
C LEU A 91 11.76 10.45 10.11
N GLY A 92 11.17 11.63 9.90
CA GLY A 92 11.86 12.92 10.07
C GLY A 92 12.30 13.15 11.50
N GLN A 93 11.44 12.88 12.49
CA GLN A 93 11.75 13.00 13.91
C GLN A 93 12.89 12.06 14.33
N SER A 94 12.82 10.79 13.96
CA SER A 94 13.86 9.81 14.29
C SER A 94 15.22 10.18 13.69
N LEU A 95 15.23 10.65 12.45
CA LEU A 95 16.46 11.12 11.80
C LEU A 95 17.01 12.39 12.47
N PHE A 96 16.13 13.32 12.87
CA PHE A 96 16.52 14.54 13.57
C PHE A 96 17.12 14.22 14.96
N GLU A 97 16.49 13.37 15.76
CA GLU A 97 16.97 13.00 17.10
C GLU A 97 18.33 12.32 17.05
N THR A 98 18.48 11.33 16.16
CA THR A 98 19.76 10.63 15.98
C THR A 98 20.83 11.55 15.38
N GLY A 99 20.45 12.46 14.47
CA GLY A 99 21.33 13.46 13.88
C GLY A 99 21.86 14.45 14.92
N VAL A 100 20.99 14.93 15.82
CA VAL A 100 21.40 15.81 16.95
C VAL A 100 22.36 15.07 17.90
N SER A 101 22.09 13.79 18.18
CA SER A 101 22.99 12.97 19.03
C SER A 101 24.35 12.77 18.38
N ALA A 102 24.40 12.46 17.09
CA ALA A 102 25.65 12.34 16.34
C ALA A 102 26.42 13.67 16.29
N TYR A 103 25.72 14.78 16.03
CA TYR A 103 26.32 16.12 16.03
C TYR A 103 26.97 16.47 17.38
N LYS A 104 26.26 16.23 18.50
CA LYS A 104 26.80 16.46 19.87
C LYS A 104 28.07 15.65 20.11
N TYR A 105 28.11 14.41 19.63
CA TYR A 105 29.31 13.59 19.75
C TYR A 105 30.48 14.16 18.95
N PHE A 106 30.28 14.52 17.69
CA PHE A 106 31.38 15.04 16.85
C PHE A 106 31.89 16.43 17.24
N VAL A 107 31.00 17.28 17.75
CA VAL A 107 31.39 18.68 18.10
C VAL A 107 31.85 18.78 19.54
N ASN A 108 31.16 18.15 20.49
CA ASN A 108 31.38 18.31 21.92
C ASN A 108 32.09 17.12 22.58
N GLY A 109 32.28 16.02 21.86
CA GLY A 109 32.81 14.77 22.42
C GLY A 109 31.87 14.10 23.44
N VAL A 110 30.60 14.54 23.51
CA VAL A 110 29.61 14.05 24.48
C VAL A 110 28.65 13.12 23.78
N GLY A 111 28.61 11.88 24.21
CA GLY A 111 27.67 10.86 23.70
C GLY A 111 27.60 9.65 24.62
N GLU A 112 26.46 9.00 24.64
CA GLU A 112 26.27 7.72 25.33
C GLU A 112 26.49 6.59 24.36
N ALA A 113 27.20 5.54 24.75
CA ALA A 113 27.38 4.37 23.92
C ALA A 113 26.02 3.62 23.79
N MET A 114 25.70 3.16 22.60
CA MET A 114 24.48 2.39 22.34
C MET A 114 24.41 1.14 23.21
N ASN A 115 23.26 0.92 23.86
CA ASN A 115 22.99 -0.31 24.60
C ASN A 115 22.59 -1.44 23.63
N THR A 116 23.56 -2.20 23.18
CA THR A 116 23.36 -3.24 22.16
C THR A 116 23.14 -4.64 22.74
N THR A 117 23.19 -4.82 24.06
CA THR A 117 23.22 -6.14 24.72
C THR A 117 22.01 -7.00 24.39
N SER A 118 20.82 -6.42 24.37
CA SER A 118 19.56 -7.16 24.09
C SER A 118 19.10 -7.10 22.64
N VAL A 119 19.83 -6.38 21.78
CA VAL A 119 19.38 -6.15 20.38
C VAL A 119 19.51 -7.42 19.53
N LEU A 120 20.61 -8.16 19.64
CA LEU A 120 20.82 -9.37 18.84
C LEU A 120 19.78 -10.44 19.10
N PRO A 121 19.48 -10.86 20.36
CA PRO A 121 18.42 -11.82 20.62
C PRO A 121 17.07 -11.34 20.09
N TYR A 122 16.77 -10.04 20.20
CA TYR A 122 15.54 -9.44 19.68
C TYR A 122 15.49 -9.55 18.15
N THR A 123 16.50 -9.06 17.44
CA THR A 123 16.50 -9.06 15.96
C THR A 123 16.46 -10.47 15.38
N ILE A 124 17.16 -11.45 15.99
CA ILE A 124 17.08 -12.86 15.58
C ILE A 124 15.65 -13.37 15.75
N SER A 125 15.02 -13.10 16.89
CA SER A 125 13.63 -13.52 17.15
C SER A 125 12.66 -12.87 16.16
N MET A 126 12.84 -11.59 15.84
CA MET A 126 12.04 -10.85 14.87
C MET A 126 12.17 -11.42 13.46
N VAL A 127 13.41 -11.68 13.02
CA VAL A 127 13.68 -12.30 11.71
C VAL A 127 12.95 -13.63 11.58
N ILE A 128 13.04 -14.48 12.62
CA ILE A 128 12.37 -15.80 12.64
C ILE A 128 10.85 -15.63 12.58
N LEU A 129 10.27 -14.74 13.38
CA LEU A 129 8.82 -14.51 13.41
C LEU A 129 8.32 -13.93 12.09
N CYS A 130 8.97 -12.88 11.58
CA CYS A 130 8.55 -12.20 10.35
C CYS A 130 8.66 -13.14 9.13
N PHE A 131 9.79 -13.80 8.93
CA PHE A 131 9.93 -14.77 7.84
C PHE A 131 9.02 -15.98 8.03
N GLY A 132 8.83 -16.45 9.26
CA GLY A 132 7.94 -17.57 9.58
C GLY A 132 6.50 -17.28 9.20
N ILE A 133 5.94 -16.14 9.63
CA ILE A 133 4.57 -15.77 9.31
C ILE A 133 4.41 -15.38 7.84
N GLY A 134 5.40 -14.68 7.25
CA GLY A 134 5.42 -14.36 5.82
C GLY A 134 5.39 -15.63 4.97
N TYR A 135 6.22 -16.62 5.28
CA TYR A 135 6.22 -17.91 4.58
C TYR A 135 4.91 -18.68 4.79
N TYR A 136 4.38 -18.68 6.02
CA TYR A 136 3.09 -19.29 6.33
C TYR A 136 1.97 -18.70 5.47
N ASN A 137 1.84 -17.37 5.39
CA ASN A 137 0.84 -16.69 4.58
C ASN A 137 1.00 -17.02 3.08
N LYS A 138 2.24 -17.02 2.57
CA LYS A 138 2.54 -17.42 1.19
C LYS A 138 2.11 -18.85 0.89
N MET A 139 2.37 -19.77 1.82
CA MET A 139 1.98 -21.17 1.66
C MET A 139 0.44 -21.34 1.69
N GLN A 140 -0.26 -20.64 2.59
CA GLN A 140 -1.74 -20.68 2.64
C GLN A 140 -2.36 -20.05 1.39
N ASN A 141 -1.80 -18.94 0.89
CA ASN A 141 -2.28 -18.34 -0.36
C ASN A 141 -2.08 -19.26 -1.56
N ARG A 142 -0.94 -19.96 -1.63
CA ARG A 142 -0.71 -21.00 -2.67
C ARG A 142 -1.74 -22.13 -2.63
N LYS A 143 -2.18 -22.58 -1.44
CA LYS A 143 -3.26 -23.58 -1.28
C LYS A 143 -4.61 -23.09 -1.82
N MET A 144 -4.78 -21.78 -1.95
CA MET A 144 -5.96 -21.14 -2.52
C MET A 144 -5.75 -20.69 -3.98
N ASN A 145 -4.73 -21.21 -4.66
CA ASN A 145 -4.35 -20.82 -6.04
C ASN A 145 -3.96 -19.34 -6.20
N GLY A 146 -3.44 -18.72 -5.15
CA GLY A 146 -2.98 -17.33 -5.19
C GLY A 146 -4.09 -16.27 -5.24
N ILE A 147 -5.32 -16.64 -4.92
CA ILE A 147 -6.49 -15.73 -5.10
C ILE A 147 -6.54 -14.64 -4.02
N SER A 148 -5.99 -14.88 -2.82
CA SER A 148 -6.07 -13.90 -1.73
C SER A 148 -4.99 -12.83 -1.85
N THR A 149 -5.38 -11.66 -2.33
CA THR A 149 -4.54 -10.47 -2.36
C THR A 149 -4.11 -10.05 -0.94
N MET A 150 -4.99 -10.26 0.05
CA MET A 150 -4.72 -9.95 1.45
C MET A 150 -3.56 -10.77 2.00
N LEU A 151 -3.57 -12.11 1.81
CA LEU A 151 -2.47 -12.97 2.26
C LEU A 151 -1.19 -12.71 1.48
N GLU A 152 -1.28 -12.29 0.22
CA GLU A 152 -0.11 -11.90 -0.56
C GLU A 152 0.54 -10.63 0.00
N THR A 153 -0.26 -9.61 0.30
CA THR A 153 0.21 -8.35 0.88
C THR A 153 0.81 -8.59 2.26
N GLU A 154 0.12 -9.30 3.14
CA GLU A 154 0.64 -9.65 4.47
C GLU A 154 1.94 -10.45 4.40
N SER A 155 2.05 -11.38 3.45
CA SER A 155 3.30 -12.12 3.23
C SER A 155 4.44 -11.19 2.86
N LYS A 156 4.22 -10.28 1.90
CA LYS A 156 5.25 -9.33 1.43
C LYS A 156 5.66 -8.36 2.55
N SER A 157 4.70 -7.79 3.28
CA SER A 157 4.96 -6.88 4.40
C SER A 157 5.83 -7.56 5.46
N ASN A 158 5.45 -8.75 5.91
CA ASN A 158 6.24 -9.48 6.91
C ASN A 158 7.65 -9.85 6.41
N PHE A 159 7.84 -10.15 5.11
CA PHE A 159 9.19 -10.34 4.56
C PHE A 159 10.02 -9.06 4.59
N ILE A 160 9.43 -7.91 4.31
CA ILE A 160 10.09 -6.59 4.36
C ILE A 160 10.51 -6.28 5.80
N ASP A 161 9.60 -6.45 6.77
CA ASP A 161 9.89 -6.26 8.20
C ASP A 161 11.03 -7.18 8.65
N GLY A 162 11.02 -8.45 8.21
CA GLY A 162 12.10 -9.40 8.48
C GLY A 162 13.46 -8.97 7.91
N ILE A 163 13.48 -8.39 6.71
CA ILE A 163 14.71 -7.86 6.10
C ILE A 163 15.20 -6.61 6.85
N GLN A 164 14.31 -5.73 7.29
CA GLN A 164 14.68 -4.55 8.09
C GLN A 164 15.31 -4.97 9.43
N SER A 165 14.65 -5.87 10.18
CA SER A 165 15.19 -6.41 11.43
C SER A 165 16.53 -7.14 11.23
N LEU A 166 16.70 -7.87 10.12
CA LEU A 166 17.98 -8.49 9.75
C LEU A 166 19.05 -7.42 9.52
N GLY A 167 18.73 -6.33 8.81
CA GLY A 167 19.64 -5.22 8.56
C GLY A 167 20.13 -4.58 9.86
N ILE A 168 19.23 -4.32 10.80
CA ILE A 168 19.57 -3.83 12.15
C ILE A 168 20.49 -4.81 12.88
N GLY A 169 20.13 -6.11 12.86
CA GLY A 169 20.93 -7.16 13.50
C GLY A 169 22.34 -7.23 12.94
N VAL A 170 22.50 -7.17 11.62
CA VAL A 170 23.82 -7.17 10.95
C VAL A 170 24.63 -5.92 11.34
N ALA A 171 24.01 -4.74 11.34
CA ALA A 171 24.66 -3.50 11.74
C ALA A 171 25.18 -3.55 13.19
N ILE A 172 24.39 -4.10 14.10
CA ILE A 172 24.79 -4.30 15.49
C ILE A 172 25.91 -5.36 15.63
N LEU A 173 25.85 -6.45 14.84
CA LEU A 173 26.96 -7.42 14.81
C LEU A 173 28.26 -6.78 14.37
N LEU A 174 28.22 -5.91 13.36
CA LEU A 174 29.41 -5.18 12.93
C LEU A 174 29.97 -4.29 14.05
N LEU A 175 29.10 -3.65 14.86
CA LEU A 175 29.54 -2.86 16.01
C LEU A 175 30.27 -3.70 17.07
N PHE A 176 29.93 -4.98 17.25
CA PHE A 176 30.67 -5.86 18.18
C PHE A 176 32.10 -6.15 17.71
N ILE A 177 32.36 -6.12 16.42
CA ILE A 177 33.69 -6.33 15.82
C ILE A 177 34.55 -5.08 15.91
N VAL A 178 33.91 -3.90 15.94
CA VAL A 178 34.61 -2.61 16.01
C VAL A 178 35.13 -2.36 17.45
N LYS A 179 36.45 -2.18 17.57
CA LYS A 179 37.07 -1.79 18.87
C LYS A 179 36.74 -0.34 19.21
N LYS A 180 36.35 -0.08 20.46
CA LYS A 180 36.00 1.28 20.96
C LYS A 180 37.13 2.30 20.80
N ASP A 181 38.37 1.85 20.97
CA ASP A 181 39.57 2.70 20.85
C ASP A 181 40.15 2.74 19.43
N GLY A 182 39.47 2.15 18.46
CA GLY A 182 39.88 2.11 17.06
C GLY A 182 39.36 3.28 16.23
N MET A 183 39.83 3.39 14.98
CA MET A 183 39.45 4.43 14.01
C MET A 183 37.91 4.52 13.81
N PHE A 184 37.17 3.42 13.96
CA PHE A 184 35.72 3.34 13.85
C PHE A 184 35.00 3.33 15.21
N GLY A 185 35.72 3.62 16.33
CA GLY A 185 35.13 3.62 17.67
C GLY A 185 33.96 4.60 17.82
N PHE A 186 33.92 5.67 17.03
CA PHE A 186 32.85 6.65 17.02
C PHE A 186 31.47 6.02 16.70
N LEU A 187 31.45 4.88 15.97
CA LEU A 187 30.21 4.17 15.62
C LEU A 187 29.47 3.62 16.86
N HIS A 188 30.16 3.40 17.97
CA HIS A 188 29.49 3.00 19.22
C HIS A 188 28.58 4.10 19.78
N TYR A 189 28.84 5.38 19.42
CA TYR A 189 28.11 6.55 19.90
C TYR A 189 27.20 7.15 18.83
N THR A 190 27.51 6.94 17.55
CA THR A 190 26.77 7.51 16.41
C THR A 190 26.15 6.47 15.51
N GLY A 191 26.33 5.17 15.81
CA GLY A 191 25.84 4.06 14.97
C GLY A 191 24.33 4.09 14.76
N ASP A 192 23.56 4.49 15.77
CA ASP A 192 22.11 4.65 15.65
C ASP A 192 21.73 5.64 14.54
N PHE A 193 22.46 6.76 14.41
CA PHE A 193 22.24 7.69 13.31
C PHE A 193 22.44 7.04 11.95
N PHE A 194 23.52 6.29 11.75
CA PHE A 194 23.78 5.66 10.46
C PHE A 194 22.77 4.56 10.13
N ILE A 195 22.39 3.76 11.13
CA ILE A 195 21.37 2.70 10.96
C ILE A 195 20.02 3.35 10.64
N THR A 196 19.61 4.36 11.43
CA THR A 196 18.37 5.12 11.20
C THR A 196 18.36 5.79 9.83
N LEU A 197 19.45 6.40 9.40
CA LEU A 197 19.58 7.01 8.08
C LEU A 197 19.37 5.99 6.96
N CYS A 198 19.98 4.81 7.07
CA CYS A 198 19.75 3.74 6.10
C CYS A 198 18.28 3.32 6.07
N ILE A 199 17.65 3.09 7.23
CA ILE A 199 16.23 2.72 7.30
C ILE A 199 15.36 3.80 6.65
N VAL A 200 15.59 5.08 6.95
CA VAL A 200 14.84 6.21 6.38
C VAL A 200 14.96 6.24 4.85
N ILE A 201 16.18 6.10 4.31
CA ILE A 201 16.41 6.11 2.85
C ILE A 201 15.65 4.96 2.16
N PHE A 202 15.66 3.77 2.75
CA PHE A 202 14.96 2.63 2.17
C PHE A 202 13.44 2.68 2.33
N SER A 203 12.97 3.22 3.46
CA SER A 203 11.54 3.22 3.81
C SER A 203 10.76 4.44 3.29
N ILE A 204 11.42 5.55 2.91
CA ILE A 204 10.74 6.79 2.51
C ILE A 204 9.97 6.67 1.20
N LYS A 205 10.37 5.74 0.35
CA LYS A 205 9.78 5.55 -0.99
C LYS A 205 8.32 5.09 -0.89
N GLU A 206 8.03 4.13 -0.02
CA GLU A 206 6.70 3.52 0.10
C GLU A 206 5.63 4.54 0.52
N PRO A 207 5.76 5.29 1.64
CA PRO A 207 4.77 6.30 2.02
C PRO A 207 4.65 7.42 0.98
N PHE A 208 5.72 7.72 0.23
CA PHE A 208 5.65 8.69 -0.86
C PHE A 208 4.76 8.19 -2.02
N GLU A 209 4.89 6.93 -2.41
CA GLU A 209 4.05 6.30 -3.42
C GLU A 209 2.58 6.23 -2.97
N ILE A 210 2.33 5.84 -1.71
CA ILE A 210 0.98 5.81 -1.13
C ILE A 210 0.36 7.21 -1.10
N LEU A 211 1.12 8.22 -0.67
CA LEU A 211 0.67 9.62 -0.66
C LEU A 211 0.29 10.10 -2.06
N LYS A 212 1.15 9.86 -3.05
CA LYS A 212 0.91 10.22 -4.45
C LYS A 212 -0.33 9.53 -5.00
N GLN A 213 -0.49 8.23 -4.73
CA GLN A 213 -1.66 7.47 -5.16
C GLN A 213 -2.92 7.99 -4.49
N GLY A 214 -2.91 8.20 -3.17
CA GLY A 214 -4.05 8.71 -2.41
C GLY A 214 -4.51 10.08 -2.92
N PHE A 215 -3.59 11.00 -3.18
CA PHE A 215 -3.91 12.30 -3.78
C PHE A 215 -4.50 12.15 -5.18
N ASN A 216 -3.91 11.29 -6.03
CA ASN A 216 -4.43 11.03 -7.36
C ASN A 216 -5.87 10.47 -7.32
N GLU A 217 -6.14 9.55 -6.42
CA GLU A 217 -7.47 8.96 -6.25
C GLU A 217 -8.49 9.98 -5.74
N LEU A 218 -8.14 10.87 -4.78
CA LEU A 218 -9.04 11.90 -4.26
C LEU A 218 -9.32 13.02 -5.27
N THR A 219 -8.35 13.34 -6.11
CA THR A 219 -8.51 14.40 -7.14
C THR A 219 -9.16 13.91 -8.42
N GLY A 220 -9.54 12.62 -8.48
CA GLY A 220 -10.17 12.04 -9.69
C GLY A 220 -9.19 11.84 -10.84
N GLY A 221 -7.91 11.59 -10.51
CA GLY A 221 -6.90 11.27 -11.52
C GLY A 221 -7.06 9.87 -12.09
N ILE A 222 -6.53 9.66 -13.30
CA ILE A 222 -6.48 8.34 -13.94
C ILE A 222 -5.62 7.39 -13.10
N VAL A 223 -5.98 6.10 -13.05
CA VAL A 223 -5.24 5.05 -12.34
C VAL A 223 -3.76 5.07 -12.72
N ILE A 224 -2.90 5.22 -11.71
CA ILE A 224 -1.43 5.27 -11.89
C ILE A 224 -0.88 3.88 -12.19
N ASP A 225 -1.46 2.82 -11.60
CA ASP A 225 -1.03 1.44 -11.83
C ASP A 225 -1.38 1.01 -13.27
N GLU A 226 -0.34 0.91 -14.09
CA GLU A 226 -0.50 0.53 -15.48
C GLU A 226 -1.03 -0.88 -15.68
N ASN A 227 -0.79 -1.81 -14.75
CA ASN A 227 -1.27 -3.19 -14.86
C ASN A 227 -2.79 -3.22 -14.68
N ILE A 228 -3.30 -2.53 -13.64
CA ILE A 228 -4.75 -2.39 -13.41
C ILE A 228 -5.40 -1.68 -14.59
N ARG A 229 -4.80 -0.58 -15.06
CA ARG A 229 -5.33 0.19 -16.18
C ARG A 229 -5.42 -0.62 -17.46
N LYS A 230 -4.32 -1.30 -17.84
CA LYS A 230 -4.27 -2.15 -19.04
C LYS A 230 -5.27 -3.29 -18.95
N GLU A 231 -5.32 -4.00 -17.83
CA GLU A 231 -6.25 -5.12 -17.63
C GLU A 231 -7.72 -4.70 -17.86
N ILE A 232 -8.12 -3.57 -17.27
CA ILE A 232 -9.50 -3.06 -17.41
C ILE A 232 -9.78 -2.63 -18.83
N ILE A 233 -8.83 -1.95 -19.49
CA ILE A 233 -8.95 -1.52 -20.88
C ILE A 233 -9.03 -2.75 -21.80
N ASP A 234 -8.20 -3.77 -21.61
CA ASP A 234 -8.20 -4.99 -22.43
C ASP A 234 -9.53 -5.75 -22.33
N ILE A 235 -10.12 -5.81 -21.12
CA ILE A 235 -11.45 -6.39 -20.92
C ILE A 235 -12.50 -5.59 -21.71
N ALA A 236 -12.48 -4.26 -21.59
CA ALA A 236 -13.44 -3.39 -22.26
C ALA A 236 -13.26 -3.41 -23.80
N ASP A 237 -12.01 -3.36 -24.26
CA ASP A 237 -11.70 -3.30 -25.68
C ASP A 237 -12.08 -4.60 -26.41
N ARG A 238 -11.99 -5.75 -25.78
CA ARG A 238 -12.44 -7.03 -26.31
C ARG A 238 -13.91 -7.00 -26.76
N ASP A 239 -14.77 -6.39 -25.94
CA ASP A 239 -16.21 -6.35 -26.19
C ASP A 239 -16.60 -5.15 -27.07
N PHE A 240 -15.97 -3.98 -26.89
CA PHE A 240 -16.35 -2.77 -27.62
C PHE A 240 -15.66 -2.59 -28.98
N SER A 241 -14.54 -3.29 -29.28
CA SER A 241 -13.76 -3.07 -30.52
C SER A 241 -14.53 -3.46 -31.79
N GLY A 242 -15.41 -4.44 -31.69
CA GLY A 242 -16.27 -4.85 -32.82
C GLY A 242 -17.39 -3.85 -33.15
N LEU A 243 -17.75 -2.96 -32.24
CA LEU A 243 -18.89 -2.04 -32.40
C LEU A 243 -18.45 -0.57 -32.56
N LEU A 244 -17.35 -0.17 -31.90
CA LEU A 244 -16.88 1.22 -31.81
C LEU A 244 -15.51 1.37 -32.48
N ASN A 245 -15.43 2.22 -33.51
CA ASN A 245 -14.17 2.51 -34.23
C ASN A 245 -13.39 3.67 -33.56
N LYS A 246 -14.09 4.70 -33.06
CA LYS A 246 -13.49 5.87 -32.43
C LYS A 246 -13.89 5.93 -30.96
N LYS A 247 -13.02 5.37 -30.09
CA LYS A 247 -13.24 5.29 -28.66
C LYS A 247 -11.96 5.61 -27.90
N LYS A 248 -12.11 6.12 -26.66
CA LYS A 248 -11.03 6.33 -25.70
C LYS A 248 -11.51 5.81 -24.36
N TYR A 249 -10.63 5.10 -23.65
CA TYR A 249 -10.91 4.57 -22.32
C TYR A 249 -10.16 5.39 -21.27
N GLU A 250 -10.86 5.78 -20.22
CA GLU A 250 -10.26 6.39 -19.04
C GLU A 250 -10.70 5.60 -17.80
N VAL A 251 -9.71 5.13 -17.05
CA VAL A 251 -9.93 4.29 -15.86
C VAL A 251 -9.58 5.11 -14.63
N TYR A 252 -10.55 5.26 -13.73
CA TYR A 252 -10.40 5.93 -12.46
C TYR A 252 -10.57 4.93 -11.32
N LYS A 253 -9.92 5.20 -10.20
CA LYS A 253 -10.02 4.40 -9.00
C LYS A 253 -10.13 5.31 -7.78
N VAL A 254 -11.06 5.01 -6.89
CA VAL A 254 -11.17 5.65 -5.58
C VAL A 254 -11.37 4.54 -4.56
N GLY A 255 -10.34 4.22 -3.80
CA GLY A 255 -10.33 3.06 -2.91
C GLY A 255 -10.61 1.78 -3.70
N MET A 256 -11.60 0.98 -3.27
CA MET A 256 -12.01 -0.24 -3.95
C MET A 256 -13.03 -0.02 -5.08
N HIS A 257 -13.36 1.23 -5.42
CA HIS A 257 -14.29 1.56 -6.50
C HIS A 257 -13.53 1.86 -7.79
N ILE A 258 -13.87 1.14 -8.86
CA ILE A 258 -13.35 1.34 -10.21
C ILE A 258 -14.42 2.03 -11.05
N LYS A 259 -14.04 3.10 -11.73
CA LYS A 259 -14.88 3.79 -12.71
C LYS A 259 -14.20 3.75 -14.07
N LEU A 260 -14.88 3.20 -15.06
CA LEU A 260 -14.44 3.17 -16.44
C LEU A 260 -15.31 4.11 -17.27
N ASP A 261 -14.70 5.14 -17.82
CA ASP A 261 -15.34 6.06 -18.76
C ASP A 261 -14.95 5.67 -20.19
N VAL A 262 -15.94 5.29 -20.99
CA VAL A 262 -15.80 4.97 -22.41
C VAL A 262 -16.25 6.17 -23.22
N MET A 263 -15.30 6.96 -23.72
CA MET A 263 -15.58 8.11 -24.56
C MET A 263 -15.81 7.66 -26.01
N ILE A 264 -17.00 7.91 -26.54
CA ILE A 264 -17.45 7.47 -27.84
C ILE A 264 -17.54 8.69 -28.79
N SER A 265 -16.77 8.64 -29.88
CA SER A 265 -16.79 9.66 -30.92
C SER A 265 -17.38 9.12 -32.26
N ASP A 266 -17.99 7.96 -32.23
CA ASP A 266 -18.68 7.35 -33.38
C ASP A 266 -20.12 7.88 -33.50
N LYS A 267 -20.66 7.84 -34.74
CA LYS A 267 -22.09 8.06 -34.95
C LYS A 267 -22.87 6.88 -34.39
N LEU A 268 -23.82 7.18 -33.53
CA LEU A 268 -24.68 6.20 -32.90
C LEU A 268 -26.07 6.22 -33.55
N ASN A 269 -26.59 5.03 -33.83
CA ASN A 269 -27.99 4.78 -34.14
C ASN A 269 -28.63 3.98 -33.00
N GLU A 270 -29.93 3.83 -33.00
CA GLU A 270 -30.68 3.12 -31.95
C GLU A 270 -30.17 1.68 -31.73
N GLU A 271 -29.84 0.97 -32.82
CA GLU A 271 -29.32 -0.41 -32.75
C GLU A 271 -27.95 -0.45 -32.05
N LYS A 272 -27.05 0.48 -32.37
CA LYS A 272 -25.74 0.58 -31.72
C LYS A 272 -25.88 0.95 -30.25
N ILE A 273 -26.80 1.85 -29.89
CA ILE A 273 -27.05 2.21 -28.49
C ILE A 273 -27.54 0.99 -27.69
N ALA A 274 -28.47 0.23 -28.21
CA ALA A 274 -28.95 -0.99 -27.56
C ALA A 274 -27.81 -2.00 -27.33
N LYS A 275 -26.96 -2.23 -28.33
CA LYS A 275 -25.78 -3.09 -28.21
C LYS A 275 -24.75 -2.56 -27.19
N ILE A 276 -24.52 -1.25 -27.13
CA ILE A 276 -23.62 -0.64 -26.14
C ILE A 276 -24.11 -0.90 -24.73
N ILE A 277 -25.43 -0.83 -24.48
CA ILE A 277 -26.02 -1.09 -23.15
C ILE A 277 -25.80 -2.56 -22.76
N GLU A 278 -25.99 -3.50 -23.68
CA GLU A 278 -25.75 -4.93 -23.46
C GLU A 278 -24.27 -5.21 -23.16
N LEU A 279 -23.36 -4.71 -23.98
CA LEU A 279 -21.91 -4.88 -23.83
C LEU A 279 -21.40 -4.25 -22.53
N LYS A 280 -21.92 -3.08 -22.15
CA LYS A 280 -21.63 -2.43 -20.86
C LYS A 280 -21.89 -3.38 -19.69
N GLU A 281 -23.03 -4.07 -19.67
CA GLU A 281 -23.35 -5.00 -18.58
C GLU A 281 -22.44 -6.24 -18.61
N ASN A 282 -22.02 -6.72 -19.77
CA ASN A 282 -21.10 -7.83 -19.91
C ASN A 282 -19.70 -7.45 -19.40
N VAL A 283 -19.15 -6.34 -19.86
CA VAL A 283 -17.87 -5.78 -19.38
C VAL A 283 -17.90 -5.57 -17.86
N LYS A 284 -19.00 -5.02 -17.34
CA LYS A 284 -19.19 -4.81 -15.90
C LYS A 284 -19.16 -6.11 -15.12
N LYS A 285 -19.80 -7.16 -15.62
CA LYS A 285 -19.77 -8.51 -15.00
C LYS A 285 -18.36 -9.09 -15.00
N GLU A 286 -17.64 -8.91 -16.11
CA GLU A 286 -16.27 -9.42 -16.25
C GLU A 286 -15.31 -8.74 -15.28
N ILE A 287 -15.33 -7.41 -15.22
CA ILE A 287 -14.50 -6.64 -14.29
C ILE A 287 -14.89 -6.94 -12.82
N ARG A 288 -16.19 -7.17 -12.55
CA ARG A 288 -16.68 -7.52 -11.20
C ARG A 288 -16.19 -8.87 -10.69
N LYS A 289 -15.70 -9.77 -11.54
CA LYS A 289 -15.08 -11.02 -11.08
C LYS A 289 -13.84 -10.75 -10.22
N LYS A 290 -13.15 -9.64 -10.47
CA LYS A 290 -11.91 -9.25 -9.76
C LYS A 290 -12.11 -8.03 -8.84
N TYR A 291 -12.86 -7.03 -9.29
CA TYR A 291 -13.08 -5.77 -8.58
C TYR A 291 -14.53 -5.70 -8.09
N GLN A 292 -14.72 -5.59 -6.77
CA GLN A 292 -16.06 -5.72 -6.18
C GLN A 292 -17.03 -4.58 -6.53
N SER A 293 -16.52 -3.37 -6.75
CA SER A 293 -17.32 -2.19 -7.09
C SER A 293 -16.85 -1.59 -8.40
N VAL A 294 -17.74 -1.61 -9.41
CA VAL A 294 -17.43 -1.17 -10.75
C VAL A 294 -18.57 -0.34 -11.29
N GLU A 295 -18.24 0.83 -11.80
CA GLU A 295 -19.12 1.71 -12.58
C GLU A 295 -18.54 1.87 -13.99
N ILE A 296 -19.41 1.83 -15.00
CA ILE A 296 -19.02 2.07 -16.39
C ILE A 296 -19.91 3.14 -16.95
N ASN A 297 -19.32 4.21 -17.48
CA ASN A 297 -20.03 5.27 -18.17
C ASN A 297 -19.67 5.27 -19.66
N CYS A 298 -20.67 5.33 -20.50
CA CYS A 298 -20.50 5.54 -21.93
C CYS A 298 -20.83 7.02 -22.23
N ILE A 299 -19.81 7.81 -22.55
CA ILE A 299 -19.90 9.25 -22.77
C ILE A 299 -19.81 9.51 -24.26
N VAL A 300 -20.88 10.06 -24.84
CA VAL A 300 -20.93 10.41 -26.26
C VAL A 300 -20.50 11.86 -26.43
N SER A 301 -19.57 12.10 -27.37
CA SER A 301 -19.10 13.47 -27.65
C SER A 301 -20.24 14.31 -28.26
N VAL A 302 -20.49 15.50 -27.67
CA VAL A 302 -21.55 16.44 -28.11
C VAL A 302 -21.37 16.84 -29.59
N PHE A 303 -20.15 16.89 -30.10
CA PHE A 303 -19.87 17.15 -31.52
C PHE A 303 -20.52 16.13 -32.45
N VAL A 304 -20.62 14.89 -32.06
CA VAL A 304 -21.23 13.80 -32.84
C VAL A 304 -22.76 13.96 -32.87
N VAL A 305 -23.34 14.35 -31.76
CA VAL A 305 -24.79 14.57 -31.62
C VAL A 305 -25.24 15.79 -32.45
N LEU A 306 -24.50 16.89 -32.41
CA LEU A 306 -24.80 18.10 -33.20
C LEU A 306 -24.72 17.83 -34.71
N ILE A 307 -23.71 17.10 -35.19
CA ILE A 307 -23.57 16.79 -36.63
C ILE A 307 -24.71 15.88 -37.12
N SER A 308 -25.19 14.94 -36.31
CA SER A 308 -26.33 14.09 -36.68
C SER A 308 -27.61 14.92 -36.73
N TYR A 309 -27.85 15.78 -35.74
CA TYR A 309 -29.04 16.63 -35.65
C TYR A 309 -29.16 17.62 -36.82
N TYR A 310 -28.04 18.29 -37.19
CA TYR A 310 -28.02 19.22 -38.34
C TYR A 310 -28.18 18.52 -39.69
N ARG A 311 -27.77 17.25 -39.80
CA ARG A 311 -27.93 16.49 -41.06
C ARG A 311 -29.36 16.01 -41.28
N ASP A 312 -30.07 15.69 -40.19
CA ASP A 312 -31.48 15.25 -40.26
C ASP A 312 -32.43 16.44 -40.48
N ILE A 313 -31.99 17.69 -40.24
CA ILE A 313 -32.71 18.94 -40.54
C ILE A 313 -32.47 19.36 -42.01
N LEU A 314 -31.38 18.93 -42.64
CA LEU A 314 -30.98 19.32 -44.01
C LEU A 314 -31.38 18.26 -45.05
N GLN A 315 -31.99 17.13 -44.66
CA GLN A 315 -32.71 16.17 -45.53
C GLN A 315 -34.21 16.33 -45.39
#